data_9289404038ae035bd262d1582027f5a8
#
_entry.id   9289404038ae035bd262d1582027f5a8
#
_cell.length_a   1.000
_cell.length_b   1.000
_cell.length_c   1.000
_cell.angle_alpha   90.00
_cell.angle_beta   90.00
_cell.angle_gamma   90.00
#
_symmetry.space_group_name_H-M   'P 1'
#
loop_
_entity.id
_entity.type
_entity.pdbx_description
1 polymer ?
#
loop_
_entity_poly.entity_id
_entity_poly.type
_entity_poly.pdbx_seq_one_letter_code
_entity_poly.pdbx_strand_id
1 'polypeptide(L)'
;MSNQNSISRGSVWRKWDLQVHTKGTAKNDQFTSANFDEFCTALFKKALEKEISVVGITDYFSIENYKKVKKFVAEINNLKVSGKKVFSDQEIEDIKGIFILPNVELRMMPSTDSGRLINIHCLFNPDFESSIENDFFGSIEYSAGSGTRFKMNRQGIISLGKSLDSTLVDEAAYKK
;
A
#
# COMPACT_ATOMS: atom_id res chain seq x y z
N MET A 1 2.97 -36.19 -4.98
CA MET A 1 3.06 -35.93 -6.45
C MET A 1 2.89 -34.45 -6.62
N SER A 2 3.97 -33.73 -6.86
CA SER A 2 3.99 -32.28 -7.00
C SER A 2 3.31 -31.91 -8.32
N ASN A 3 2.12 -31.30 -8.24
CA ASN A 3 1.49 -30.66 -9.39
C ASN A 3 2.30 -29.41 -9.72
N GLN A 4 3.36 -29.57 -10.50
CA GLN A 4 3.95 -28.45 -11.22
C GLN A 4 2.91 -28.01 -12.24
N ASN A 5 2.14 -26.99 -11.93
CA ASN A 5 1.40 -26.24 -12.93
C ASN A 5 2.42 -25.56 -13.83
N SER A 6 2.91 -26.33 -14.81
CA SER A 6 3.71 -25.78 -15.90
C SER A 6 2.82 -24.77 -16.62
N ILE A 7 3.16 -23.49 -16.51
CA ILE A 7 2.56 -22.44 -17.33
C ILE A 7 3.03 -22.72 -18.77
N SER A 8 2.31 -23.58 -19.47
CA SER A 8 2.69 -24.04 -20.82
C SER A 8 2.28 -23.07 -21.93
N ARG A 9 1.68 -21.91 -21.60
CA ARG A 9 1.19 -20.95 -22.60
C ARG A 9 1.57 -19.53 -22.19
N GLY A 10 2.16 -18.78 -23.10
CA GLY A 10 2.79 -17.48 -22.89
C GLY A 10 1.88 -16.30 -22.49
N SER A 11 0.55 -16.45 -22.49
CA SER A 11 -0.36 -15.42 -21.98
C SER A 11 -1.61 -16.05 -21.39
N VAL A 12 -1.83 -15.81 -20.09
CA VAL A 12 -3.05 -16.15 -19.40
C VAL A 12 -3.67 -14.84 -18.90
N TRP A 13 -4.92 -14.61 -19.28
CA TRP A 13 -5.67 -13.46 -18.75
C TRP A 13 -5.85 -13.61 -17.25
N ARG A 14 -5.47 -12.55 -16.49
CA ARG A 14 -5.60 -12.48 -15.04
C ARG A 14 -6.28 -11.18 -14.66
N LYS A 15 -7.09 -11.21 -13.59
CA LYS A 15 -7.71 -10.01 -13.05
C LYS A 15 -6.72 -9.31 -12.12
N TRP A 16 -6.54 -8.03 -12.32
CA TRP A 16 -5.66 -7.17 -11.53
C TRP A 16 -6.48 -6.03 -10.91
N ASP A 17 -6.26 -5.77 -9.64
CA ASP A 17 -6.74 -4.57 -8.96
C ASP A 17 -5.52 -3.80 -8.43
N LEU A 18 -5.12 -2.77 -9.16
CA LEU A 18 -3.87 -2.05 -8.91
C LEU A 18 -4.04 -0.84 -8.01
N GLN A 19 -5.28 -0.48 -7.62
CA GLN A 19 -5.56 0.69 -6.79
C GLN A 19 -6.42 0.32 -5.59
N VAL A 20 -5.80 -0.29 -4.59
CA VAL A 20 -6.47 -0.68 -3.34
C VAL A 20 -5.94 0.17 -2.20
N HIS A 21 -6.72 1.17 -1.78
CA HIS A 21 -6.47 1.87 -0.53
C HIS A 21 -6.76 0.98 0.66
N THR A 22 -6.04 1.18 1.75
CA THR A 22 -6.16 0.35 2.94
C THR A 22 -6.70 1.15 4.13
N LYS A 23 -7.16 0.44 5.15
CA LYS A 23 -7.45 1.04 6.45
C LYS A 23 -6.21 1.77 6.98
N GLY A 24 -6.43 3.00 7.48
CA GLY A 24 -5.34 3.85 7.97
C GLY A 24 -4.59 4.60 6.87
N THR A 25 -5.11 4.61 5.62
CA THR A 25 -4.60 5.51 4.58
C THR A 25 -4.72 6.98 4.99
N ALA A 26 -3.77 7.81 4.57
CA ALA A 26 -3.70 9.22 5.00
C ALA A 26 -4.90 10.06 4.55
N LYS A 27 -5.61 9.65 3.50
CA LYS A 27 -6.83 10.31 3.01
C LYS A 27 -7.92 9.30 2.74
N ASN A 28 -9.17 9.69 3.08
CA ASN A 28 -10.37 8.93 2.77
C ASN A 28 -10.38 7.51 3.38
N ASP A 29 -9.86 7.35 4.61
CA ASP A 29 -10.07 6.11 5.35
C ASP A 29 -11.57 5.97 5.67
N GLN A 30 -12.28 5.22 4.84
CA GLN A 30 -13.72 4.92 4.99
C GLN A 30 -13.97 3.50 5.47
N PHE A 31 -12.92 2.78 5.88
CA PHE A 31 -13.05 1.38 6.30
C PHE A 31 -13.59 1.27 7.72
N THR A 32 -14.70 0.55 7.87
CA THR A 32 -15.38 0.32 9.16
C THR A 32 -14.80 -0.83 9.97
N SER A 33 -13.84 -1.58 9.41
CA SER A 33 -13.15 -2.68 10.12
C SER A 33 -12.55 -2.17 11.44
N ALA A 34 -12.65 -2.95 12.51
CA ALA A 34 -12.17 -2.55 13.83
C ALA A 34 -10.64 -2.39 13.85
N ASN A 35 -9.92 -3.23 13.10
CA ASN A 35 -8.47 -3.23 13.03
C ASN A 35 -7.98 -3.55 11.60
N PHE A 36 -6.65 -3.51 11.42
CA PHE A 36 -6.03 -3.75 10.12
C PHE A 36 -6.14 -5.22 9.66
N ASP A 37 -6.12 -6.18 10.59
CA ASP A 37 -6.23 -7.60 10.26
C ASP A 37 -7.64 -7.96 9.77
N GLU A 38 -8.67 -7.35 10.34
CA GLU A 38 -10.03 -7.48 9.82
C GLU A 38 -10.17 -6.91 8.41
N PHE A 39 -9.54 -5.75 8.17
CA PHE A 39 -9.47 -5.18 6.82
C PHE A 39 -8.79 -6.15 5.85
N CYS A 40 -7.61 -6.66 6.18
CA CYS A 40 -6.89 -7.63 5.34
C CYS A 40 -7.71 -8.91 5.12
N THR A 41 -8.40 -9.39 6.14
CA THR A 41 -9.29 -10.54 6.03
C THR A 41 -10.40 -10.30 5.00
N ALA A 42 -11.05 -9.15 5.06
CA ALA A 42 -12.10 -8.77 4.10
C ALA A 42 -11.54 -8.58 2.69
N LEU A 43 -10.37 -7.94 2.57
CA LEU A 43 -9.66 -7.73 1.31
C LEU A 43 -9.39 -9.06 0.62
N PHE A 44 -8.76 -10.01 1.31
CA PHE A 44 -8.37 -11.28 0.69
C PHE A 44 -9.56 -12.19 0.42
N LYS A 45 -10.59 -12.21 1.27
CA LYS A 45 -11.85 -12.89 0.94
C LYS A 45 -12.46 -12.34 -0.35
N LYS A 46 -12.45 -11.02 -0.52
CA LYS A 46 -12.97 -10.39 -1.72
C LYS A 46 -12.09 -10.64 -2.94
N ALA A 47 -10.77 -10.66 -2.77
CA ALA A 47 -9.82 -10.99 -3.83
C ALA A 47 -10.03 -12.43 -4.35
N LEU A 48 -10.22 -13.39 -3.46
CA LEU A 48 -10.54 -14.78 -3.83
C LEU A 48 -11.89 -14.87 -4.56
N GLU A 49 -12.94 -14.26 -4.00
CA GLU A 49 -14.29 -14.23 -4.63
C GLU A 49 -14.24 -13.69 -6.07
N LYS A 50 -13.41 -12.68 -6.30
CA LYS A 50 -13.28 -12.01 -7.59
C LYS A 50 -12.19 -12.60 -8.48
N GLU A 51 -11.47 -13.62 -8.01
CA GLU A 51 -10.33 -14.25 -8.71
C GLU A 51 -9.25 -13.23 -9.08
N ILE A 52 -8.94 -12.29 -8.18
CA ILE A 52 -7.89 -11.30 -8.36
C ILE A 52 -6.53 -12.00 -8.18
N SER A 53 -5.67 -11.86 -9.17
CA SER A 53 -4.31 -12.45 -9.15
C SER A 53 -3.22 -11.45 -8.79
N VAL A 54 -3.50 -10.15 -8.92
CA VAL A 54 -2.54 -9.08 -8.62
C VAL A 54 -3.27 -7.97 -7.88
N VAL A 55 -2.70 -7.51 -6.76
CA VAL A 55 -3.23 -6.41 -5.95
C VAL A 55 -2.17 -5.34 -5.77
N GLY A 56 -2.48 -4.10 -6.15
CA GLY A 56 -1.64 -2.93 -5.89
C GLY A 56 -2.11 -2.22 -4.62
N ILE A 57 -1.34 -2.33 -3.54
CA ILE A 57 -1.64 -1.64 -2.28
C ILE A 57 -1.22 -0.19 -2.40
N THR A 58 -2.19 0.71 -2.34
CA THR A 58 -2.03 2.13 -2.64
C THR A 58 -1.97 2.96 -1.37
N ASP A 59 -0.85 3.68 -1.21
CA ASP A 59 -0.66 4.67 -0.15
C ASP A 59 -0.26 6.03 -0.74
N TYR A 60 -0.59 7.10 -0.03
CA TYR A 60 -0.12 8.44 -0.35
C TYR A 60 1.29 8.65 0.23
N PHE A 61 2.28 8.86 -0.63
CA PHE A 61 3.68 9.14 -0.25
C PHE A 61 4.27 8.14 0.75
N SER A 62 3.83 6.88 0.70
CA SER A 62 4.22 5.83 1.64
C SER A 62 4.03 4.45 1.05
N ILE A 63 4.70 3.46 1.62
CA ILE A 63 4.47 2.03 1.39
C ILE A 63 4.24 1.26 2.71
N GLU A 64 3.94 1.97 3.78
CA GLU A 64 3.81 1.36 5.11
C GLU A 64 2.65 0.37 5.19
N ASN A 65 1.52 0.67 4.56
CA ASN A 65 0.39 -0.26 4.57
C ASN A 65 0.63 -1.45 3.63
N TYR A 66 1.38 -1.27 2.54
CA TYR A 66 1.86 -2.39 1.74
C TYR A 66 2.69 -3.36 2.60
N LYS A 67 3.63 -2.85 3.39
CA LYS A 67 4.44 -3.67 4.32
C LYS A 67 3.57 -4.41 5.34
N LYS A 68 2.53 -3.76 5.88
CA LYS A 68 1.57 -4.39 6.80
C LYS A 68 0.78 -5.51 6.13
N VAL A 69 0.32 -5.31 4.89
CA VAL A 69 -0.37 -6.36 4.11
C VAL A 69 0.55 -7.54 3.84
N LYS A 70 1.80 -7.30 3.46
CA LYS A 70 2.81 -8.38 3.30
C LYS A 70 3.02 -9.15 4.60
N LYS A 71 3.15 -8.44 5.73
CA LYS A 71 3.28 -9.07 7.05
C LYS A 71 2.07 -9.93 7.37
N PHE A 72 0.85 -9.43 7.14
CA PHE A 72 -0.38 -10.19 7.33
C PHE A 72 -0.36 -11.51 6.54
N VAL A 73 0.02 -11.47 5.26
CA VAL A 73 0.10 -12.67 4.41
C VAL A 73 1.20 -13.63 4.92
N ALA A 74 2.33 -13.12 5.38
CA ALA A 74 3.39 -13.96 5.95
C ALA A 74 2.93 -14.70 7.24
N GLU A 75 2.08 -14.07 8.03
CA GLU A 75 1.57 -14.58 9.31
C GLU A 75 0.21 -15.29 9.19
N ILE A 76 -0.38 -15.39 8.01
CA ILE A 76 -1.75 -15.84 7.75
C ILE A 76 -2.05 -17.24 8.28
N ASN A 77 -1.06 -18.14 8.31
CA ASN A 77 -1.21 -19.50 8.85
C ASN A 77 -1.59 -19.50 10.34
N ASN A 78 -1.18 -18.46 11.07
CA ASN A 78 -1.39 -18.32 12.51
C ASN A 78 -2.64 -17.51 12.86
N LEU A 79 -3.30 -16.95 11.85
CA LEU A 79 -4.45 -16.07 12.04
C LEU A 79 -5.67 -16.87 12.56
N LYS A 80 -6.10 -16.54 13.76
CA LYS A 80 -7.29 -17.14 14.40
C LYS A 80 -8.19 -16.06 14.96
N VAL A 81 -9.50 -16.23 14.76
CA VAL A 81 -10.53 -15.42 15.41
C VAL A 81 -11.37 -16.37 16.27
N SER A 82 -11.48 -16.06 17.56
CA SER A 82 -12.17 -16.93 18.55
C SER A 82 -11.67 -18.39 18.52
N GLY A 83 -10.35 -18.58 18.34
CA GLY A 83 -9.71 -19.90 18.31
C GLY A 83 -9.85 -20.68 16.99
N LYS A 84 -10.64 -20.18 16.02
CA LYS A 84 -10.84 -20.82 14.72
C LYS A 84 -9.98 -20.17 13.63
N LYS A 85 -9.47 -20.97 12.69
CA LYS A 85 -8.79 -20.45 11.49
C LYS A 85 -9.78 -19.57 10.71
N VAL A 86 -9.27 -18.43 10.21
CA VAL A 86 -10.05 -17.46 9.42
C VAL A 86 -10.19 -17.91 7.97
N PHE A 87 -9.16 -18.58 7.46
CA PHE A 87 -9.07 -19.12 6.11
C PHE A 87 -8.82 -20.63 6.16
N SER A 88 -9.36 -21.37 5.21
CA SER A 88 -9.00 -22.77 4.96
C SER A 88 -7.56 -22.87 4.45
N ASP A 89 -6.97 -24.06 4.49
CA ASP A 89 -5.60 -24.28 3.99
C ASP A 89 -5.49 -23.98 2.48
N GLN A 90 -6.53 -24.29 1.69
CA GLN A 90 -6.57 -23.96 0.28
C GLN A 90 -6.64 -22.44 0.04
N GLU A 91 -7.51 -21.72 0.77
CA GLU A 91 -7.58 -20.26 0.66
C GLU A 91 -6.25 -19.59 1.04
N ILE A 92 -5.53 -20.12 2.03
CA ILE A 92 -4.21 -19.62 2.41
C ILE A 92 -3.21 -19.76 1.26
N GLU A 93 -3.18 -20.91 0.58
CA GLU A 93 -2.28 -21.11 -0.55
C GLU A 93 -2.69 -20.23 -1.75
N ASP A 94 -3.98 -20.06 -2.00
CA ASP A 94 -4.48 -19.16 -3.05
C ASP A 94 -4.10 -17.70 -2.74
N ILE A 95 -4.24 -17.24 -1.48
CA ILE A 95 -3.85 -15.89 -1.04
C ILE A 95 -2.34 -15.66 -1.21
N LYS A 96 -1.51 -16.63 -0.84
CA LYS A 96 -0.06 -16.56 -1.04
C LYS A 96 0.33 -16.52 -2.52
N GLY A 97 -0.54 -17.03 -3.40
CA GLY A 97 -0.39 -16.96 -4.85
C GLY A 97 -0.74 -15.59 -5.45
N ILE A 98 -1.39 -14.69 -4.70
CA ILE A 98 -1.69 -13.34 -5.17
C ILE A 98 -0.42 -12.50 -5.18
N PHE A 99 -0.11 -11.87 -6.33
CA PHE A 99 1.04 -10.99 -6.44
C PHE A 99 0.69 -9.61 -5.89
N ILE A 100 1.40 -9.17 -4.83
CA ILE A 100 1.13 -7.92 -4.13
C ILE A 100 2.19 -6.89 -4.50
N LEU A 101 1.76 -5.75 -5.06
CA LEU A 101 2.60 -4.66 -5.53
C LEU A 101 2.49 -3.44 -4.61
N PRO A 102 3.60 -2.77 -4.28
CA PRO A 102 3.54 -1.43 -3.71
C PRO A 102 3.14 -0.43 -4.79
N ASN A 103 2.11 0.35 -4.50
CA ASN A 103 1.62 1.44 -5.35
C ASN A 103 1.65 2.74 -4.55
N VAL A 104 2.40 3.71 -5.01
CA VAL A 104 2.48 5.03 -4.39
C VAL A 104 1.63 6.00 -5.21
N GLU A 105 0.63 6.61 -4.57
CA GLU A 105 -0.15 7.68 -5.17
C GLU A 105 0.48 9.04 -4.84
N LEU A 106 0.82 9.76 -5.88
CA LEU A 106 1.33 11.12 -5.82
C LEU A 106 0.29 12.09 -6.36
N ARG A 107 0.17 13.26 -5.72
CA ARG A 107 -0.61 14.38 -6.22
C ARG A 107 0.30 15.43 -6.79
N MET A 108 0.09 15.76 -8.06
CA MET A 108 0.97 16.66 -8.80
C MET A 108 0.31 18.02 -9.06
N MET A 109 1.18 19.03 -9.12
CA MET A 109 0.90 20.34 -9.68
C MET A 109 1.62 20.49 -11.03
N PRO A 110 1.12 21.23 -12.00
CA PRO A 110 -0.09 22.06 -11.91
C PRO A 110 -1.40 21.22 -11.91
N SER A 111 -2.46 21.82 -11.38
CA SER A 111 -3.81 21.28 -11.51
C SER A 111 -4.31 21.40 -12.96
N THR A 112 -5.36 20.65 -13.29
CA THR A 112 -6.10 20.85 -14.55
C THR A 112 -6.72 22.25 -14.60
N ASP A 113 -7.16 22.70 -15.77
CA ASP A 113 -7.88 23.99 -15.95
C ASP A 113 -9.10 24.12 -15.02
N SER A 114 -9.71 23.00 -14.64
CA SER A 114 -10.82 22.96 -13.67
C SER A 114 -10.37 22.93 -12.20
N GLY A 115 -9.08 23.11 -11.92
CA GLY A 115 -8.52 23.12 -10.56
C GLY A 115 -8.38 21.72 -9.94
N ARG A 116 -8.54 20.64 -10.70
CA ARG A 116 -8.40 19.26 -10.18
C ARG A 116 -6.95 18.85 -10.17
N LEU A 117 -6.51 18.29 -9.06
CA LEU A 117 -5.16 17.71 -8.94
C LEU A 117 -5.03 16.47 -9.81
N ILE A 118 -3.84 16.28 -10.37
CA ILE A 118 -3.49 15.09 -11.16
C ILE A 118 -2.91 14.04 -10.20
N ASN A 119 -3.51 12.86 -10.17
CA ASN A 119 -2.98 11.72 -9.43
C ASN A 119 -2.11 10.88 -10.35
N ILE A 120 -0.95 10.50 -9.86
CA ILE A 120 -0.04 9.56 -10.52
C ILE A 120 0.15 8.36 -9.60
N HIS A 121 0.05 7.17 -10.17
CA HIS A 121 0.29 5.91 -9.50
C HIS A 121 1.65 5.36 -9.94
N CYS A 122 2.56 5.22 -8.98
CA CYS A 122 3.86 4.61 -9.18
C CYS A 122 3.83 3.17 -8.64
N LEU A 123 3.81 2.21 -9.55
CA LEU A 123 3.85 0.78 -9.23
C LEU A 123 5.31 0.32 -9.22
N PHE A 124 5.71 -0.36 -8.15
CA PHE A 124 7.08 -0.83 -7.99
C PHE A 124 7.16 -2.35 -7.96
N ASN A 125 8.30 -2.87 -8.40
CA ASN A 125 8.61 -4.27 -8.15
C ASN A 125 8.88 -4.48 -6.66
N PRO A 126 8.23 -5.48 -6.01
CA PRO A 126 8.42 -5.80 -4.59
C PRO A 126 9.88 -6.05 -4.17
N ASP A 127 10.72 -6.51 -5.08
CA ASP A 127 12.13 -6.79 -4.81
C ASP A 127 12.94 -5.51 -4.48
N PHE A 128 12.43 -4.33 -4.86
CA PHE A 128 13.08 -3.05 -4.62
C PHE A 128 12.44 -2.26 -3.46
N GLU A 129 11.73 -2.92 -2.55
CA GLU A 129 11.02 -2.28 -1.43
C GLU A 129 11.92 -1.33 -0.62
N SER A 130 13.15 -1.73 -0.32
CA SER A 130 14.11 -0.90 0.44
C SER A 130 14.54 0.37 -0.31
N SER A 131 14.59 0.32 -1.65
CA SER A 131 14.97 1.45 -2.49
C SER A 131 13.85 2.48 -2.63
N ILE A 132 12.58 2.09 -2.44
CA ILE A 132 11.45 3.02 -2.55
C ILE A 132 11.57 4.13 -1.50
N GLU A 133 11.87 3.78 -0.24
CA GLU A 133 11.99 4.76 0.84
C GLU A 133 13.22 5.67 0.68
N ASN A 134 14.37 5.08 0.35
CA ASN A 134 15.64 5.80 0.35
C ASN A 134 15.88 6.54 -0.96
N ASP A 135 15.63 5.88 -2.08
CA ASP A 135 16.02 6.40 -3.40
C ASP A 135 14.86 7.14 -4.05
N PHE A 136 13.67 6.52 -4.11
CA PHE A 136 12.52 7.16 -4.76
C PHE A 136 12.01 8.35 -3.95
N PHE A 137 11.58 8.16 -2.69
CA PHE A 137 11.12 9.28 -1.86
C PHE A 137 12.25 10.25 -1.49
N GLY A 138 13.49 9.74 -1.38
CA GLY A 138 14.68 10.58 -1.13
C GLY A 138 15.07 11.49 -2.30
N SER A 139 14.60 11.19 -3.52
CA SER A 139 14.85 12.01 -4.71
C SER A 139 13.72 13.00 -5.04
N ILE A 140 12.54 12.82 -4.42
CA ILE A 140 11.42 13.76 -4.59
C ILE A 140 11.53 14.87 -3.56
N GLU A 141 11.40 16.13 -4.00
CA GLU A 141 11.42 17.29 -3.13
C GLU A 141 10.12 18.09 -3.25
N TYR A 142 9.63 18.57 -2.11
CA TYR A 142 8.59 19.56 -2.02
C TYR A 142 9.19 20.91 -1.63
N SER A 143 8.84 21.97 -2.38
CA SER A 143 9.25 23.34 -2.06
C SER A 143 8.12 24.04 -1.33
N ALA A 144 8.32 24.37 -0.05
CA ALA A 144 7.39 25.19 0.70
C ALA A 144 7.41 26.63 0.20
N GLY A 145 6.35 27.41 0.46
CA GLY A 145 6.25 28.81 0.05
C GLY A 145 7.35 29.72 0.60
N SER A 146 8.05 29.30 1.68
CA SER A 146 9.24 29.95 2.23
C SER A 146 10.53 29.72 1.41
N GLY A 147 10.48 28.89 0.35
CA GLY A 147 11.65 28.46 -0.40
C GLY A 147 12.39 27.27 0.22
N THR A 148 12.01 26.84 1.41
CA THR A 148 12.58 25.64 2.06
C THR A 148 12.15 24.39 1.31
N ARG A 149 13.12 23.49 1.04
CA ARG A 149 12.87 22.22 0.37
C ARG A 149 12.89 21.07 1.37
N PHE A 150 11.94 20.18 1.24
CA PHE A 150 11.81 18.98 2.06
C PHE A 150 11.80 17.75 1.16
N LYS A 151 12.60 16.75 1.50
CA LYS A 151 12.53 15.44 0.83
C LYS A 151 11.21 14.75 1.21
N MET A 152 10.66 13.94 0.29
CA MET A 152 9.39 13.26 0.52
C MET A 152 9.54 11.88 1.17
N ASN A 153 10.73 11.57 1.72
CA ASN A 153 10.91 10.43 2.61
C ASN A 153 10.33 10.75 4.01
N ARG A 154 10.21 9.73 4.87
CA ARG A 154 9.61 9.87 6.21
C ARG A 154 10.19 11.04 7.02
N GLN A 155 11.51 11.17 7.06
CA GLN A 155 12.17 12.24 7.83
C GLN A 155 11.87 13.63 7.28
N GLY A 156 11.86 13.77 5.96
CA GLY A 156 11.54 15.05 5.32
C GLY A 156 10.07 15.45 5.51
N ILE A 157 9.13 14.49 5.46
CA ILE A 157 7.71 14.75 5.75
C ILE A 157 7.52 15.16 7.20
N ILE A 158 8.19 14.52 8.17
CA ILE A 158 8.18 14.94 9.58
C ILE A 158 8.70 16.37 9.72
N SER A 159 9.80 16.70 9.06
CA SER A 159 10.38 18.04 9.09
C SER A 159 9.44 19.09 8.48
N LEU A 160 8.76 18.75 7.38
CA LEU A 160 7.72 19.58 6.78
C LEU A 160 6.55 19.81 7.76
N GLY A 161 6.01 18.74 8.37
CA GLY A 161 4.94 18.85 9.37
C GLY A 161 5.31 19.74 10.55
N LYS A 162 6.53 19.60 11.10
CA LYS A 162 7.05 20.46 12.17
C LYS A 162 7.30 21.90 11.73
N SER A 163 7.59 22.13 10.46
CA SER A 163 7.71 23.50 9.94
C SER A 163 6.36 24.23 9.88
N LEU A 164 5.26 23.48 9.75
CA LEU A 164 3.89 24.01 9.78
C LEU A 164 3.37 24.18 11.22
N ASP A 165 3.82 23.32 12.12
CA ASP A 165 3.45 23.34 13.52
C ASP A 165 4.58 22.70 14.37
N SER A 166 5.39 23.54 14.99
CA SER A 166 6.57 23.12 15.77
C SER A 166 6.24 22.34 17.05
N THR A 167 4.97 22.31 17.47
CA THR A 167 4.54 21.58 18.67
C THR A 167 4.27 20.11 18.42
N LEU A 168 4.23 19.68 17.14
CA LEU A 168 3.92 18.30 16.77
C LEU A 168 5.07 17.35 17.12
N VAL A 169 4.71 16.20 17.68
CA VAL A 169 5.60 15.04 17.77
C VAL A 169 5.70 14.36 16.41
N ASP A 170 6.76 13.57 16.20
CA ASP A 170 7.11 13.01 14.88
C ASP A 170 5.94 12.30 14.18
N GLU A 171 5.19 11.47 14.91
CA GLU A 171 4.08 10.71 14.34
C GLU A 171 2.90 11.59 13.91
N ALA A 172 2.61 12.64 14.68
CA ALA A 172 1.58 13.62 14.34
C ALA A 172 2.04 14.51 13.17
N ALA A 173 3.31 14.90 13.14
CA ALA A 173 3.89 15.67 12.05
C ALA A 173 3.91 14.91 10.73
N TYR A 174 4.13 13.58 10.78
CA TYR A 174 4.10 12.73 9.59
C TYR A 174 2.69 12.60 8.96
N LYS A 175 1.64 12.70 9.78
CA LYS A 175 0.25 12.54 9.35
C LYS A 175 -0.45 13.84 8.95
N LYS A 176 0.16 15.01 9.23
CA LYS A 176 -0.38 16.33 8.91
C LYS A 176 -0.18 16.70 7.45
#